data_a143f328fc9bbe38c803dc7db5bb88c4
#
_entry.id   a143f328fc9bbe38c803dc7db5bb88c4
#
_cell.length_a   1.000
_cell.length_b   1.000
_cell.length_c   1.000
_cell.angle_alpha   90.00
_cell.angle_beta   90.00
_cell.angle_gamma   90.00
#
_symmetry.space_group_name_H-M   'P 1'
#
loop_
_entity.id
_entity.type
_entity.pdbx_description
1 polymer ?
#
loop_
_entity_poly.entity_id
_entity_poly.type
_entity_poly.pdbx_seq_one_letter_code
_entity_poly.pdbx_strand_id
1 'polypeptide(L)'
;MVDDAEKKLLADVGYRIRETRAGQGLSLEQLARLTGISAPALSLIETGKRDPRLTTLKRIADALRVPPATLMADGSDTIEPSASATSEGYDLGEYQ
;
A
#
# COMPACT_ATOMS: atom_id res chain seq x y z
N MET A 1 14.46 -9.38 -12.93
CA MET A 1 14.97 -9.70 -11.59
C MET A 1 14.84 -8.50 -10.68
N VAL A 2 14.29 -8.67 -9.49
CA VAL A 2 14.14 -7.56 -8.54
C VAL A 2 15.42 -7.42 -7.73
N ASP A 3 15.80 -6.18 -7.46
CA ASP A 3 16.94 -5.91 -6.57
C ASP A 3 16.46 -5.83 -5.11
N ASP A 4 17.40 -5.62 -4.21
CA ASP A 4 17.08 -5.61 -2.78
C ASP A 4 16.15 -4.47 -2.38
N ALA A 5 16.27 -3.32 -3.04
CA ALA A 5 15.39 -2.19 -2.75
C ALA A 5 13.95 -2.51 -3.18
N GLU A 6 13.79 -3.18 -4.31
CA GLU A 6 12.46 -3.57 -4.78
C GLU A 6 11.87 -4.66 -3.90
N LYS A 7 12.69 -5.61 -3.46
CA LYS A 7 12.22 -6.64 -2.54
C LYS A 7 11.74 -6.01 -1.23
N LYS A 8 12.47 -5.04 -0.72
CA LYS A 8 12.08 -4.35 0.49
C LYS A 8 10.77 -3.60 0.29
N LEU A 9 10.63 -2.92 -0.84
CA LEU A 9 9.40 -2.21 -1.15
C LEU A 9 8.21 -3.17 -1.16
N LEU A 10 8.34 -4.30 -1.85
CA LEU A 10 7.24 -5.26 -1.92
C LEU A 10 6.88 -5.82 -0.55
N ALA A 11 7.89 -6.09 0.28
CA ALA A 11 7.65 -6.59 1.62
C ALA A 11 6.95 -5.53 2.47
N ASP A 12 7.38 -4.27 2.37
CA ASP A 12 6.80 -3.20 3.15
C ASP A 12 5.35 -2.92 2.74
N VAL A 13 5.09 -2.89 1.43
CA VAL A 13 3.74 -2.68 0.93
C VAL A 13 2.83 -3.82 1.37
N GLY A 14 3.30 -5.06 1.21
CA GLY A 14 2.52 -6.22 1.63
C GLY A 14 2.20 -6.19 3.12
N TYR A 15 3.19 -5.83 3.92
CA TYR A 15 3.00 -5.72 5.36
C TYR A 15 1.94 -4.66 5.70
N ARG A 16 2.00 -3.51 5.03
CA ARG A 16 1.03 -2.43 5.30
C ARG A 16 -0.38 -2.84 4.91
N ILE A 17 -0.51 -3.57 3.80
CA ILE A 17 -1.82 -4.09 3.39
C ILE A 17 -2.34 -5.01 4.49
N ARG A 18 -1.52 -5.94 4.95
CA ARG A 18 -1.92 -6.88 5.97
C ARG A 18 -2.30 -6.18 7.27
N GLU A 19 -1.47 -5.22 7.71
CA GLU A 19 -1.75 -4.50 8.95
C GLU A 19 -3.03 -3.69 8.87
N THR A 20 -3.25 -3.04 7.73
CA THR A 20 -4.47 -2.26 7.53
C THR A 20 -5.69 -3.17 7.52
N ARG A 21 -5.59 -4.30 6.80
CA ARG A 21 -6.68 -5.28 6.74
C ARG A 21 -7.00 -5.83 8.12
N ALA A 22 -5.96 -6.28 8.83
CA ALA A 22 -6.15 -6.87 10.16
C ALA A 22 -6.68 -5.86 11.15
N GLY A 23 -6.20 -4.62 11.05
CA GLY A 23 -6.67 -3.55 11.92
C GLY A 23 -8.15 -3.22 11.71
N GLN A 24 -8.69 -3.54 10.55
CA GLN A 24 -10.11 -3.35 10.26
C GLN A 24 -10.92 -4.62 10.56
N GLY A 25 -10.28 -5.66 11.07
CA GLY A 25 -10.98 -6.90 11.38
C GLY A 25 -11.38 -7.72 10.17
N LEU A 26 -10.72 -7.49 9.02
CA LEU A 26 -11.06 -8.22 7.80
C LEU A 26 -10.19 -9.45 7.66
N SER A 27 -10.83 -10.58 7.31
CA SER A 27 -10.08 -11.76 6.93
C SER A 27 -9.56 -11.60 5.51
N LEU A 28 -8.61 -12.46 5.14
CA LEU A 28 -8.09 -12.46 3.78
C LEU A 28 -9.22 -12.74 2.77
N GLU A 29 -10.10 -13.67 3.11
CA GLU A 29 -11.23 -14.00 2.24
C GLU A 29 -12.20 -12.84 2.10
N GLN A 30 -12.40 -12.08 3.17
CA GLN A 30 -13.27 -10.92 3.10
C GLN A 30 -12.66 -9.85 2.18
N LEU A 31 -11.37 -9.62 2.29
CA LEU A 31 -10.71 -8.67 1.39
C LEU A 31 -10.75 -9.18 -0.06
N ALA A 32 -10.59 -10.49 -0.25
CA ALA A 32 -10.71 -11.07 -1.58
C ALA A 32 -12.07 -10.77 -2.20
N ARG A 33 -13.13 -10.92 -1.43
CA ARG A 33 -14.47 -10.62 -1.94
C ARG A 33 -14.64 -9.14 -2.28
N LEU A 34 -14.09 -8.27 -1.44
CA LEU A 34 -14.22 -6.82 -1.68
C LEU A 34 -13.45 -6.36 -2.91
N THR A 35 -12.35 -7.03 -3.22
CA THR A 35 -11.46 -6.59 -4.30
C THR A 35 -11.67 -7.35 -5.60
N GLY A 36 -12.28 -8.53 -5.53
CA GLY A 36 -12.33 -9.42 -6.68
C GLY A 36 -11.01 -10.11 -6.96
N ILE A 37 -10.06 -10.03 -6.04
CA ILE A 37 -8.75 -10.68 -6.14
C ILE A 37 -8.81 -11.94 -5.29
N SER A 38 -8.27 -13.06 -5.81
CA SER A 38 -8.32 -14.30 -5.05
C SER A 38 -7.51 -14.21 -3.76
N ALA A 39 -7.93 -14.94 -2.75
CA ALA A 39 -7.22 -14.98 -1.47
C ALA A 39 -5.78 -15.46 -1.62
N PRO A 40 -5.47 -16.50 -2.42
CA PRO A 40 -4.08 -16.86 -2.64
C PRO A 40 -3.26 -15.75 -3.27
N ALA A 41 -3.82 -15.01 -4.23
CA ALA A 41 -3.10 -13.89 -4.84
C ALA A 41 -2.85 -12.79 -3.82
N LEU A 42 -3.84 -12.46 -2.98
CA LEU A 42 -3.65 -11.48 -1.93
C LEU A 42 -2.59 -11.92 -0.93
N SER A 43 -2.57 -13.20 -0.59
CA SER A 43 -1.54 -13.72 0.32
C SER A 43 -0.14 -13.51 -0.24
N LEU A 44 0.05 -13.74 -1.55
CA LEU A 44 1.35 -13.50 -2.16
C LEU A 44 1.72 -12.02 -2.14
N ILE A 45 0.74 -11.15 -2.33
CA ILE A 45 0.99 -9.70 -2.26
C ILE A 45 1.35 -9.30 -0.84
N GLU A 46 0.61 -9.78 0.15
CA GLU A 46 0.86 -9.43 1.56
C GLU A 46 2.22 -9.92 2.06
N THR A 47 2.72 -11.00 1.48
CA THR A 47 4.03 -11.53 1.89
C THR A 47 5.18 -11.01 1.04
N GLY A 48 4.90 -10.09 0.11
CA GLY A 48 5.94 -9.51 -0.72
C GLY A 48 6.43 -10.41 -1.83
N LYS A 49 5.71 -11.49 -2.11
CA LYS A 49 6.15 -12.46 -3.13
C LYS A 49 5.55 -12.20 -4.49
N ARG A 50 4.67 -11.25 -4.60
CA ARG A 50 4.06 -10.84 -5.86
C ARG A 50 4.03 -9.32 -5.93
N ASP A 51 4.41 -8.80 -7.08
CA ASP A 51 4.38 -7.37 -7.37
C ASP A 51 2.99 -7.03 -7.91
N PRO A 52 2.15 -6.34 -7.15
CA PRO A 52 0.83 -5.98 -7.64
C PRO A 52 0.94 -4.88 -8.68
N ARG A 53 0.08 -4.95 -9.68
CA ARG A 53 -0.04 -3.84 -10.60
C ARG A 53 -0.55 -2.62 -9.86
N LEU A 54 -0.28 -1.45 -10.42
CA LEU A 54 -0.75 -0.20 -9.84
C LEU A 54 -2.28 -0.21 -9.67
N THR A 55 -3.00 -0.72 -10.68
CA THR A 55 -4.45 -0.78 -10.61
C THR A 55 -4.93 -1.77 -9.56
N THR A 56 -4.19 -2.85 -9.36
CA THR A 56 -4.49 -3.81 -8.31
C THR A 56 -4.30 -3.18 -6.93
N LEU A 57 -3.20 -2.44 -6.78
CA LEU A 57 -2.93 -1.74 -5.51
C LEU A 57 -4.02 -0.72 -5.21
N LYS A 58 -4.46 0.03 -6.22
CA LYS A 58 -5.54 0.98 -6.07
C LYS A 58 -6.82 0.31 -5.61
N ARG A 59 -7.13 -0.85 -6.19
CA ARG A 59 -8.32 -1.61 -5.82
C ARG A 59 -8.26 -2.06 -4.36
N ILE A 60 -7.09 -2.51 -3.91
CA ILE A 60 -6.89 -2.92 -2.53
C ILE A 60 -7.06 -1.71 -1.60
N ALA A 61 -6.45 -0.59 -1.95
CA ALA A 61 -6.55 0.62 -1.15
C ALA A 61 -7.99 1.09 -1.02
N ASP A 62 -8.74 1.06 -2.13
CA ASP A 62 -10.14 1.46 -2.11
C ASP A 62 -10.96 0.54 -1.19
N ALA A 63 -10.73 -0.76 -1.26
CA ALA A 63 -11.43 -1.72 -0.40
C ALA A 63 -11.11 -1.49 1.06
N LEU A 64 -9.88 -1.08 1.37
CA LEU A 64 -9.45 -0.79 2.73
C LEU A 64 -9.78 0.65 3.14
N ARG A 65 -10.29 1.45 2.22
CA ARG A 65 -10.67 2.84 2.47
C ARG A 65 -9.51 3.70 2.93
N VAL A 66 -8.36 3.48 2.32
CA VAL A 66 -7.16 4.29 2.57
C VAL A 66 -6.63 4.79 1.24
N PRO A 67 -5.92 5.93 1.26
CA PRO A 67 -5.24 6.38 0.04
C PRO A 67 -4.16 5.37 -0.34
N PRO A 68 -3.92 5.14 -1.64
CA PRO A 68 -2.83 4.24 -2.04
C PRO A 68 -1.48 4.64 -1.46
N ALA A 69 -1.25 5.93 -1.26
CA ALA A 69 -0.01 6.41 -0.67
C ALA A 69 0.25 5.84 0.72
N THR A 70 -0.82 5.57 1.47
CA THR A 70 -0.68 4.96 2.80
C THR A 70 0.00 3.60 2.70
N LEU A 71 -0.30 2.84 1.65
CA LEU A 71 0.28 1.52 1.46
C LEU A 71 1.70 1.58 0.90
N MET A 72 2.05 2.69 0.28
CA MET A 72 3.37 2.86 -0.34
C MET A 72 4.38 3.54 0.57
N ALA A 73 3.92 4.18 1.64
CA ALA A 73 4.83 4.88 2.55
C ALA A 73 5.73 3.87 3.25
N ASP A 74 6.99 4.20 3.41
CA ASP A 74 7.88 3.34 4.18
C ASP A 74 8.20 4.01 5.50
N GLY A 75 8.84 3.26 6.39
CA GLY A 75 9.10 3.75 7.73
C GLY A 75 9.98 4.98 7.79
N SER A 76 10.78 5.20 6.75
CA SER A 76 11.69 6.34 6.73
C SER A 76 11.01 7.62 6.30
N ASP A 77 9.77 7.54 5.83
CA ASP A 77 9.03 8.69 5.35
C ASP A 77 8.21 9.37 6.42
N THR A 78 8.40 9.02 7.64
CA THR A 78 7.63 9.63 8.70
C THR A 78 8.12 11.02 8.97
N ILE A 79 7.82 11.85 8.25
CA ILE A 79 8.28 13.18 8.44
C ILE A 79 7.14 14.13 8.56
N GLU A 80 7.35 14.04 8.46
CA GLU A 80 6.88 14.70 8.22
C GLU A 80 6.43 15.37 8.06
N PRO A 81 6.04 15.99 8.28
CA PRO A 81 5.43 16.59 8.01
C PRO A 81 5.12 17.23 7.73
N SER A 82 5.22 17.34 7.87
CA SER A 82 4.93 17.93 7.47
C SER A 82 4.51 18.40 7.02
N ALA A 83 4.63 18.49 7.22
CA ALA A 83 4.31 18.86 6.65
C ALA A 83 3.93 19.28 6.12
N SER A 84 4.15 19.38 6.28
CA SER A 84 3.82 19.64 5.59
C SER A 84 3.50 20.03 4.95
N ALA A 85 3.68 20.11 5.19
CA ALA A 85 3.43 20.31 4.42
C ALA A 85 3.05 20.75 3.74
N THR A 86 3.37 20.92 3.82
CA THR A 86 3.03 21.20 2.99
C THR A 86 2.77 21.63 2.25
N SER A 87 3.01 21.76 2.48
CA SER A 87 2.73 21.97 1.60
C SER A 87 2.66 22.46 0.78
N GLU A 88 3.04 22.53 0.94
CA GLU A 88 2.90 22.74 -0.02
C GLU A 88 2.98 22.71 -0.94
N GLY A 89 3.39 22.79 -0.62
CA GLY A 89 3.31 22.45 -1.64
C GLY A 89 3.58 22.29 -2.33
N TYR A 90 4.06 22.20 -2.31
CA TYR A 90 4.06 21.77 -3.25
C TYR A 90 3.84 21.90 -3.97
N ASP A 91 4.34 21.97 -3.50
CA ASP A 91 3.94 21.90 -4.37
C ASP A 91 3.82 21.96 -5.12
N LEU A 92 4.14 22.12 -4.93
CA LEU A 92 3.76 21.97 -5.83
C LEU A 92 3.53 22.17 -6.65
N GLY A 93 3.75 22.48 -6.18
CA GLY A 93 3.29 22.48 -7.03
C GLY A 93 3.40 22.65 -7.72
N GLU A 94 3.82 22.64 -7.53
CA GLU A 94 3.63 22.52 -8.21
C GLU A 94 3.45 22.25 -8.87
N TYR A 95 3.73 22.38 -8.46
CA TYR A 95 3.26 21.96 -9.13
C TYR A 95 2.81 22.15 -9.45
N GLN A 96 3.05 22.37 -8.84
CA GLN A 96 2.39 22.37 -9.01
C GLN A 96 2.11 22.36 -9.40
#